data_d14d3b0e61c610d896515f0ad9877843
#
_entry.id   d14d3b0e61c610d896515f0ad9877843
#
_cell.length_a   1.000
_cell.length_b   1.000
_cell.length_c   1.000
_cell.angle_alpha   90.00
_cell.angle_beta   90.00
_cell.angle_gamma   90.00
#
_symmetry.space_group_name_H-M   'P 1'
#
loop_
_entity.id
_entity.type
_entity.pdbx_description
1 polymer ?
#
loop_
_entity_poly.entity_id
_entity_poly.type
_entity_poly.pdbx_seq_one_letter_code
_entity_poly.pdbx_strand_id
1 'polypeptide(L)'
;VRQEGYLIEGTSAVTANNLVMYFKRKNGVYPTFYKNSDAPTIEKFCQIYVEEAKAEGIKVEVAFMQAMVETGWLKFGGSVQISQYNFAGIGALDGGAQGATFKTVREGVRAQIQHLKAYANEKSLNNTQVDPRFHLVKRASAKYVEWLGQKENPNGYGWATAEDYGYKILRLIKEL
;
A
#
# COMPACT_ATOMS: atom_id res chain seq x y z
N VAL A 1 -5.22 -15.86 20.49
CA VAL A 1 -5.76 -14.94 19.48
C VAL A 1 -4.83 -13.78 19.28
N ARG A 2 -4.29 -13.67 18.06
CA ARG A 2 -3.44 -12.56 17.71
C ARG A 2 -4.30 -11.36 17.32
N GLN A 3 -4.18 -10.26 18.04
CA GLN A 3 -4.81 -9.00 17.67
C GLN A 3 -3.89 -7.86 18.11
N GLU A 4 -3.32 -7.19 17.14
CA GLU A 4 -2.37 -6.11 17.38
C GLU A 4 -3.06 -4.76 17.61
N GLY A 5 -4.19 -4.53 16.92
CA GLY A 5 -4.88 -3.26 16.99
C GLY A 5 -4.10 -2.11 16.36
N TYR A 6 -3.30 -2.37 15.33
CA TYR A 6 -2.48 -1.36 14.67
C TYR A 6 -3.32 -0.56 13.68
N LEU A 7 -3.67 0.67 14.01
CA LEU A 7 -4.53 1.51 13.18
C LEU A 7 -3.85 1.87 11.85
N ILE A 8 -4.61 1.81 10.78
CA ILE A 8 -4.16 2.23 9.45
C ILE A 8 -4.12 3.76 9.38
N GLU A 9 -5.17 4.43 9.90
CA GLU A 9 -5.19 5.90 9.92
C GLU A 9 -4.35 6.43 11.08
N GLY A 10 -3.81 7.62 10.89
CA GLY A 10 -3.09 8.33 11.93
C GLY A 10 -1.88 9.07 11.40
N THR A 11 -1.16 9.69 12.34
CA THR A 11 0.10 10.37 12.09
C THR A 11 1.23 9.36 12.25
N SER A 12 2.26 9.47 11.42
CA SER A 12 3.43 8.60 11.49
C SER A 12 4.69 9.42 11.75
N ALA A 13 5.58 8.88 12.60
CA ALA A 13 6.91 9.41 12.80
C ALA A 13 7.93 8.87 11.78
N VAL A 14 7.51 7.92 10.93
CA VAL A 14 8.39 7.31 9.93
C VAL A 14 8.69 8.32 8.82
N THR A 15 9.98 8.51 8.54
CA THR A 15 10.44 9.44 7.51
C THR A 15 10.73 8.71 6.21
N ALA A 16 10.83 9.48 5.11
CA ALA A 16 11.26 8.92 3.83
C ALA A 16 12.63 8.24 3.95
N ASN A 17 13.55 8.85 4.71
CA ASN A 17 14.87 8.26 4.94
C ASN A 17 14.80 6.92 5.66
N ASN A 18 13.89 6.79 6.65
CA ASN A 18 13.69 5.49 7.32
C ASN A 18 13.30 4.41 6.33
N LEU A 19 12.41 4.73 5.39
CA LEU A 19 11.94 3.79 4.37
C LEU A 19 13.05 3.44 3.38
N VAL A 20 13.84 4.43 2.97
CA VAL A 20 15.00 4.21 2.08
C VAL A 20 16.00 3.25 2.75
N MET A 21 16.34 3.53 4.00
CA MET A 21 17.28 2.69 4.75
C MET A 21 16.77 1.27 4.91
N TYR A 22 15.47 1.12 5.20
CA TYR A 22 14.84 -0.19 5.27
C TYR A 22 14.96 -0.94 3.94
N PHE A 23 14.62 -0.29 2.84
CA PHE A 23 14.68 -0.91 1.51
C PHE A 23 16.11 -1.41 1.19
N LYS A 24 17.11 -0.59 1.48
CA LYS A 24 18.52 -0.94 1.26
C LYS A 24 18.97 -2.08 2.19
N ARG A 25 18.54 -2.04 3.45
CA ARG A 25 18.88 -3.08 4.43
C ARG A 25 18.31 -4.45 4.03
N LYS A 26 17.17 -4.45 3.33
CA LYS A 26 16.54 -5.67 2.80
C LYS A 26 17.11 -6.06 1.44
N ASN A 27 18.21 -5.46 1.02
CA ASN A 27 18.85 -5.71 -0.27
C ASN A 27 17.93 -5.39 -1.46
N GLY A 28 17.06 -4.41 -1.29
CA GLY A 28 16.17 -3.96 -2.36
C GLY A 28 16.96 -3.32 -3.50
N VAL A 29 16.54 -3.60 -4.73
CA VAL A 29 17.11 -3.01 -5.93
C VAL A 29 16.02 -2.18 -6.61
N TYR A 30 16.25 -0.87 -6.71
CA TYR A 30 15.26 0.00 -7.32
C TYR A 30 15.21 -0.24 -8.83
N PRO A 31 14.00 -0.44 -9.40
CA PRO A 31 13.89 -0.80 -10.82
C PRO A 31 14.44 0.27 -11.75
N THR A 32 15.29 -0.13 -12.69
CA THR A 32 15.81 0.78 -13.73
C THR A 32 14.69 1.29 -14.65
N PHE A 33 13.60 0.54 -14.75
CA PHE A 33 12.42 0.94 -15.52
C PHE A 33 11.88 2.31 -15.06
N TYR A 34 12.03 2.64 -13.77
CA TYR A 34 11.49 3.90 -13.22
C TYR A 34 12.42 5.11 -13.42
N LYS A 35 13.57 4.93 -14.06
CA LYS A 35 14.55 6.00 -14.25
C LYS A 35 13.96 7.24 -14.92
N ASN A 36 13.04 7.05 -15.86
CA ASN A 36 12.42 8.14 -16.61
C ASN A 36 11.01 8.48 -16.11
N SER A 37 10.63 7.95 -14.93
CA SER A 37 9.34 8.24 -14.31
C SER A 37 9.45 9.44 -13.37
N ASP A 38 8.33 9.79 -12.73
CA ASP A 38 8.29 10.82 -11.67
C ASP A 38 8.96 10.36 -10.36
N ALA A 39 9.40 9.11 -10.28
CA ALA A 39 10.16 8.59 -9.14
C ALA A 39 11.41 7.86 -9.66
N PRO A 40 12.43 8.61 -10.14
CA PRO A 40 13.61 7.98 -10.74
C PRO A 40 14.53 7.30 -9.73
N THR A 41 14.37 7.56 -8.44
CA THR A 41 15.20 6.98 -7.38
C THR A 41 14.32 6.45 -6.25
N ILE A 42 14.88 5.55 -5.43
CA ILE A 42 14.18 5.04 -4.22
C ILE A 42 13.90 6.19 -3.25
N GLU A 43 14.77 7.19 -3.16
CA GLU A 43 14.58 8.36 -2.33
C GLU A 43 13.31 9.11 -2.73
N LYS A 44 13.13 9.36 -4.03
CA LYS A 44 11.93 10.04 -4.53
C LYS A 44 10.68 9.19 -4.36
N PHE A 45 10.80 7.89 -4.58
CA PHE A 45 9.71 6.93 -4.38
C PHE A 45 9.18 6.99 -2.93
N CYS A 46 10.09 6.91 -1.97
CA CYS A 46 9.73 6.97 -0.54
C CYS A 46 9.15 8.33 -0.16
N GLN A 47 9.68 9.42 -0.73
CA GLN A 47 9.15 10.77 -0.50
C GLN A 47 7.70 10.88 -0.98
N ILE A 48 7.38 10.32 -2.13
CA ILE A 48 6.01 10.30 -2.66
C ILE A 48 5.08 9.55 -1.70
N TYR A 49 5.52 8.39 -1.17
CA TYR A 49 4.72 7.66 -0.18
C TYR A 49 4.43 8.50 1.05
N VAL A 50 5.44 9.16 1.61
CA VAL A 50 5.28 10.00 2.80
C VAL A 50 4.29 11.15 2.52
N GLU A 51 4.45 11.83 1.38
CA GLU A 51 3.60 12.96 1.04
C GLU A 51 2.14 12.54 0.82
N GLU A 52 1.91 11.49 0.05
CA GLU A 52 0.56 11.03 -0.24
C GLU A 52 -0.14 10.46 1.00
N ALA A 53 0.57 9.72 1.83
CA ALA A 53 0.04 9.17 3.06
C ALA A 53 -0.35 10.29 4.03
N LYS A 54 0.53 11.27 4.22
CA LYS A 54 0.28 12.42 5.09
C LYS A 54 -0.95 13.21 4.64
N ALA A 55 -1.09 13.42 3.33
CA ALA A 55 -2.22 14.16 2.77
C ALA A 55 -3.57 13.53 3.10
N GLU A 56 -3.62 12.22 3.25
CA GLU A 56 -4.87 11.50 3.54
C GLU A 56 -4.99 11.01 4.98
N GLY A 57 -4.02 11.29 5.82
CA GLY A 57 -4.03 10.85 7.21
C GLY A 57 -3.85 9.35 7.38
N ILE A 58 -3.11 8.73 6.49
CA ILE A 58 -2.78 7.29 6.53
C ILE A 58 -1.33 7.13 6.95
N LYS A 59 -1.04 6.17 7.84
CA LYS A 59 0.32 5.90 8.27
C LYS A 59 1.15 5.35 7.12
N VAL A 60 2.23 6.03 6.77
CA VAL A 60 3.04 5.67 5.61
C VAL A 60 3.65 4.28 5.72
N GLU A 61 4.03 3.85 6.92
CA GLU A 61 4.61 2.51 7.11
C GLU A 61 3.64 1.40 6.70
N VAL A 62 2.34 1.61 6.91
CA VAL A 62 1.32 0.64 6.49
C VAL A 62 1.30 0.51 4.97
N ALA A 63 1.21 1.64 4.27
CA ALA A 63 1.14 1.64 2.81
C ALA A 63 2.44 1.12 2.18
N PHE A 64 3.58 1.58 2.68
CA PHE A 64 4.88 1.19 2.12
C PHE A 64 5.13 -0.31 2.31
N MET A 65 4.88 -0.83 3.50
CA MET A 65 5.09 -2.26 3.76
C MET A 65 4.09 -3.13 3.02
N GLN A 66 2.85 -2.66 2.85
CA GLN A 66 1.90 -3.35 1.98
C GLN A 66 2.44 -3.45 0.56
N ALA A 67 2.98 -2.35 0.02
CA ALA A 67 3.57 -2.36 -1.32
C ALA A 67 4.75 -3.32 -1.42
N MET A 68 5.58 -3.41 -0.39
CA MET A 68 6.70 -4.35 -0.38
C MET A 68 6.21 -5.81 -0.41
N VAL A 69 5.16 -6.12 0.35
CA VAL A 69 4.53 -7.46 0.32
C VAL A 69 3.95 -7.74 -1.06
N GLU A 70 3.19 -6.78 -1.61
CA GLU A 70 2.46 -6.98 -2.87
C GLU A 70 3.38 -7.11 -4.09
N THR A 71 4.49 -6.38 -4.10
CA THR A 71 5.40 -6.34 -5.25
C THR A 71 6.67 -7.17 -5.06
N GLY A 72 6.86 -7.78 -3.88
CA GLY A 72 8.10 -8.47 -3.57
C GLY A 72 9.30 -7.53 -3.62
N TRP A 73 9.26 -6.43 -2.87
CA TRP A 73 10.30 -5.39 -2.86
C TRP A 73 10.58 -4.83 -4.26
N LEU A 74 9.51 -4.52 -5.00
CA LEU A 74 9.55 -3.92 -6.34
C LEU A 74 10.15 -4.83 -7.42
N LYS A 75 10.18 -6.13 -7.18
CA LYS A 75 10.59 -7.12 -8.20
C LYS A 75 9.45 -7.44 -9.14
N PHE A 76 8.22 -7.30 -8.67
CA PHE A 76 7.02 -7.68 -9.40
C PHE A 76 7.04 -9.19 -9.71
N GLY A 77 6.35 -9.65 -10.71
CA GLY A 77 6.31 -11.08 -11.05
C GLY A 77 4.97 -11.73 -10.77
N GLY A 78 4.02 -11.00 -10.18
CA GLY A 78 2.65 -11.44 -9.99
C GLY A 78 1.73 -10.94 -11.10
N SER A 79 0.47 -10.69 -10.74
CA SER A 79 -0.57 -10.23 -11.69
C SER A 79 -0.34 -8.82 -12.21
N VAL A 80 0.35 -7.98 -11.43
CA VAL A 80 0.63 -6.59 -11.80
C VAL A 80 2.03 -6.49 -12.36
N GLN A 81 2.15 -5.77 -13.48
CA GLN A 81 3.44 -5.55 -14.13
C GLN A 81 4.06 -4.23 -13.67
N ILE A 82 5.38 -4.15 -13.74
CA ILE A 82 6.16 -2.97 -13.34
C ILE A 82 5.68 -1.69 -14.03
N SER A 83 5.22 -1.77 -15.27
CA SER A 83 4.77 -0.63 -16.07
C SER A 83 3.41 -0.06 -15.65
N GLN A 84 2.68 -0.74 -14.80
CA GLN A 84 1.34 -0.30 -14.40
C GLN A 84 1.33 0.73 -13.29
N TYR A 85 2.43 0.97 -12.60
CA TYR A 85 2.52 1.85 -11.42
C TYR A 85 1.48 1.49 -10.36
N ASN A 86 1.14 0.21 -10.27
CA ASN A 86 0.17 -0.31 -9.31
C ASN A 86 0.95 -1.12 -8.26
N PHE A 87 1.13 -0.54 -7.08
CA PHE A 87 2.02 -1.10 -6.07
C PHE A 87 1.31 -1.98 -5.05
N ALA A 88 -0.01 -2.13 -5.18
CA ALA A 88 -0.81 -2.85 -4.20
C ALA A 88 -1.86 -3.78 -4.81
N GLY A 89 -1.74 -4.07 -6.09
CA GLY A 89 -2.63 -5.01 -6.76
C GLY A 89 -4.07 -4.55 -6.91
N ILE A 90 -4.31 -3.23 -6.93
CA ILE A 90 -5.67 -2.70 -7.07
C ILE A 90 -6.31 -3.21 -8.36
N GLY A 91 -7.47 -3.86 -8.23
CA GLY A 91 -8.21 -4.40 -9.36
C GLY A 91 -7.65 -5.71 -9.93
N ALA A 92 -6.55 -6.22 -9.41
CA ALA A 92 -6.04 -7.54 -9.78
C ALA A 92 -6.89 -8.60 -9.09
N LEU A 93 -7.40 -9.55 -9.88
CA LEU A 93 -8.25 -10.62 -9.38
C LEU A 93 -7.57 -11.97 -9.61
N ASP A 94 -7.84 -12.91 -8.71
CA ASP A 94 -7.49 -14.30 -8.95
C ASP A 94 -8.15 -14.77 -10.24
N GLY A 95 -7.38 -15.38 -11.13
CA GLY A 95 -7.92 -15.88 -12.41
C GLY A 95 -7.64 -15.00 -13.63
N GLY A 96 -6.79 -13.96 -13.52
CA GLY A 96 -6.20 -13.31 -14.67
C GLY A 96 -6.46 -11.83 -14.92
N ALA A 97 -7.23 -11.16 -14.09
CA ALA A 97 -7.36 -9.70 -14.22
C ALA A 97 -6.04 -9.06 -13.82
N GLN A 98 -5.46 -8.22 -14.70
CA GLN A 98 -4.14 -7.62 -14.51
C GLN A 98 -4.13 -6.46 -13.52
N GLY A 99 -5.28 -5.96 -13.10
CA GLY A 99 -5.36 -4.81 -12.23
C GLY A 99 -5.29 -3.49 -12.97
N ALA A 100 -5.47 -2.41 -12.23
CA ALA A 100 -5.48 -1.05 -12.76
C ALA A 100 -4.08 -0.60 -13.18
N THR A 101 -4.04 0.27 -14.20
CA THR A 101 -2.82 0.94 -14.66
C THR A 101 -2.95 2.42 -14.37
N PHE A 102 -1.89 3.00 -13.81
CA PHE A 102 -1.84 4.42 -13.47
C PHE A 102 -0.83 5.14 -14.37
N LYS A 103 -0.98 6.45 -14.50
CA LYS A 103 -0.17 7.27 -15.42
C LYS A 103 1.21 7.59 -14.87
N THR A 104 1.34 7.69 -13.54
CA THR A 104 2.58 8.06 -12.88
C THR A 104 2.74 7.22 -11.61
N VAL A 105 3.95 7.21 -11.05
CA VAL A 105 4.20 6.59 -9.76
C VAL A 105 3.34 7.25 -8.68
N ARG A 106 3.31 8.59 -8.65
CA ARG A 106 2.51 9.33 -7.67
C ARG A 106 1.03 8.95 -7.74
N GLU A 107 0.47 8.86 -8.95
CA GLU A 107 -0.93 8.48 -9.10
C GLU A 107 -1.19 7.08 -8.56
N GLY A 108 -0.31 6.13 -8.85
CA GLY A 108 -0.43 4.76 -8.34
C GLY A 108 -0.33 4.69 -6.82
N VAL A 109 0.61 5.44 -6.23
CA VAL A 109 0.73 5.55 -4.77
C VAL A 109 -0.52 6.18 -4.17
N ARG A 110 -1.00 7.28 -4.76
CA ARG A 110 -2.23 7.95 -4.31
C ARG A 110 -3.42 7.01 -4.32
N ALA A 111 -3.57 6.22 -5.37
CA ALA A 111 -4.67 5.25 -5.46
C ALA A 111 -4.61 4.24 -4.31
N GLN A 112 -3.43 3.73 -4.00
CA GLN A 112 -3.26 2.81 -2.88
C GLN A 112 -3.64 3.46 -1.54
N ILE A 113 -3.15 4.68 -1.30
CA ILE A 113 -3.47 5.42 -0.08
C ILE A 113 -4.97 5.65 0.04
N GLN A 114 -5.63 6.03 -1.05
CA GLN A 114 -7.08 6.25 -1.06
C GLN A 114 -7.85 4.96 -0.77
N HIS A 115 -7.39 3.84 -1.32
CA HIS A 115 -8.00 2.54 -1.08
C HIS A 115 -7.85 2.11 0.38
N LEU A 116 -6.68 2.33 0.97
CA LEU A 116 -6.45 2.10 2.41
C LEU A 116 -7.37 2.99 3.25
N LYS A 117 -7.52 4.25 2.88
CA LYS A 117 -8.42 5.17 3.59
C LYS A 117 -9.86 4.69 3.55
N ALA A 118 -10.30 4.13 2.41
CA ALA A 118 -11.63 3.56 2.29
C ALA A 118 -11.89 2.49 3.34
N TYR A 119 -10.93 1.60 3.57
CA TYR A 119 -11.03 0.59 4.61
C TYR A 119 -10.92 1.17 6.02
N ALA A 120 -10.07 2.19 6.20
CA ALA A 120 -9.74 2.71 7.51
C ALA A 120 -10.85 3.55 8.15
N ASN A 121 -11.56 4.37 7.36
CA ASN A 121 -12.53 5.32 7.91
C ASN A 121 -13.57 5.76 6.87
N GLU A 122 -14.46 6.66 7.29
CA GLU A 122 -15.50 7.21 6.43
C GLU A 122 -15.26 8.67 6.03
N LYS A 123 -14.05 9.18 6.29
CA LYS A 123 -13.70 10.58 5.98
C LYS A 123 -13.57 10.79 4.48
N SER A 124 -13.86 12.00 4.03
CA SER A 124 -13.72 12.40 2.63
C SER A 124 -12.26 12.43 2.22
N LEU A 125 -12.00 12.12 0.95
CA LEU A 125 -10.65 12.26 0.40
C LEU A 125 -10.23 13.72 0.35
N ASN A 126 -8.97 14.00 0.68
CA ASN A 126 -8.39 15.35 0.58
C ASN A 126 -7.85 15.64 -0.82
N ASN A 127 -7.41 14.62 -1.54
CA ASN A 127 -6.94 14.74 -2.92
C ASN A 127 -7.97 14.20 -3.90
N THR A 128 -7.89 14.63 -5.16
CA THR A 128 -8.74 14.11 -6.23
C THR A 128 -8.66 12.59 -6.29
N GLN A 129 -9.81 11.93 -6.39
CA GLN A 129 -9.87 10.47 -6.44
C GLN A 129 -9.23 9.95 -7.71
N VAL A 130 -8.30 9.02 -7.53
CA VAL A 130 -7.66 8.28 -8.62
C VAL A 130 -7.81 6.76 -8.46
N ASP A 131 -8.29 6.32 -7.30
CA ASP A 131 -8.56 4.91 -7.03
C ASP A 131 -9.87 4.51 -7.74
N PRO A 132 -9.81 3.67 -8.80
CA PRO A 132 -11.01 3.30 -9.54
C PRO A 132 -11.95 2.37 -8.75
N ARG A 133 -11.48 1.83 -7.63
CA ARG A 133 -12.25 0.90 -6.83
C ARG A 133 -12.63 1.45 -5.45
N PHE A 134 -12.45 2.75 -5.24
CA PHE A 134 -12.73 3.39 -3.95
C PHE A 134 -14.17 3.12 -3.48
N HIS A 135 -15.14 3.29 -4.37
CA HIS A 135 -16.56 3.13 -4.04
C HIS A 135 -17.01 1.67 -3.90
N LEU A 136 -16.15 0.72 -4.22
CA LEU A 136 -16.44 -0.70 -4.07
C LEU A 136 -16.08 -1.22 -2.68
N VAL A 137 -15.35 -0.43 -1.91
CA VAL A 137 -14.93 -0.81 -0.55
C VAL A 137 -16.04 -0.46 0.44
N LYS A 138 -16.37 -1.40 1.32
CA LYS A 138 -17.22 -1.11 2.48
C LYS A 138 -16.43 -0.19 3.42
N ARG A 139 -16.86 1.06 3.56
CA ARG A 139 -16.13 2.08 4.32
C ARG A 139 -15.96 1.68 5.78
N ALA A 140 -14.78 1.95 6.33
CA ALA A 140 -14.43 1.67 7.72
C ALA A 140 -14.57 0.19 8.13
N SER A 141 -14.46 -0.73 7.18
CA SER A 141 -14.61 -2.16 7.42
C SER A 141 -13.32 -2.86 7.86
N ALA A 142 -12.17 -2.18 7.76
CA ALA A 142 -10.88 -2.73 8.16
C ALA A 142 -10.00 -1.61 8.73
N LYS A 143 -10.29 -1.21 9.98
CA LYS A 143 -9.59 -0.11 10.65
C LYS A 143 -8.15 -0.46 11.03
N TYR A 144 -7.90 -1.73 11.30
CA TYR A 144 -6.59 -2.23 11.75
C TYR A 144 -5.90 -2.95 10.62
N VAL A 145 -4.58 -2.91 10.61
CA VAL A 145 -3.76 -3.58 9.59
C VAL A 145 -4.10 -5.07 9.52
N GLU A 146 -4.24 -5.74 10.66
CA GLU A 146 -4.58 -7.16 10.69
C GLU A 146 -5.92 -7.48 10.05
N TRP A 147 -6.85 -6.50 10.00
CA TRP A 147 -8.17 -6.68 9.37
C TRP A 147 -8.15 -6.47 7.85
N LEU A 148 -7.00 -6.12 7.27
CA LEU A 148 -6.85 -6.11 5.81
C LEU A 148 -6.88 -7.53 5.22
N GLY A 149 -6.60 -8.54 6.03
CA GLY A 149 -6.80 -9.93 5.64
C GLY A 149 -8.24 -10.35 5.89
N GLN A 150 -8.92 -10.83 4.85
CA GLN A 150 -10.33 -11.21 4.94
C GLN A 150 -10.57 -12.34 5.96
N LYS A 151 -9.60 -13.24 6.11
CA LYS A 151 -9.71 -14.36 7.07
C LYS A 151 -9.62 -13.92 8.52
N GLU A 152 -8.93 -12.82 8.79
CA GLU A 152 -8.74 -12.29 10.14
C GLU A 152 -9.73 -11.18 10.48
N ASN A 153 -10.40 -10.61 9.50
CA ASN A 153 -11.40 -9.56 9.69
C ASN A 153 -12.66 -10.18 10.32
N PRO A 154 -13.20 -9.58 11.37
CA PRO A 154 -14.37 -10.14 12.07
C PRO A 154 -15.59 -10.35 11.18
N ASN A 155 -15.75 -9.54 10.13
CA ASN A 155 -16.89 -9.57 9.22
C ASN A 155 -16.54 -10.05 7.82
N GLY A 156 -15.32 -10.54 7.63
CA GLY A 156 -14.87 -11.07 6.33
C GLY A 156 -14.54 -10.04 5.27
N TYR A 157 -14.55 -8.75 5.62
CA TYR A 157 -14.09 -7.70 4.70
C TYR A 157 -12.56 -7.66 4.67
N GLY A 158 -11.99 -6.94 3.74
CA GLY A 158 -10.54 -6.74 3.70
C GLY A 158 -9.98 -6.74 2.29
N TRP A 159 -8.69 -6.43 2.23
CA TRP A 159 -7.96 -6.23 0.97
C TRP A 159 -7.67 -7.53 0.23
N ALA A 160 -7.29 -8.57 0.96
CA ALA A 160 -6.81 -9.81 0.35
C ALA A 160 -7.32 -11.04 1.10
N THR A 161 -7.43 -12.15 0.37
CA THR A 161 -7.89 -13.44 0.90
C THR A 161 -6.79 -14.28 1.53
N ALA A 162 -5.52 -13.95 1.28
CA ALA A 162 -4.38 -14.71 1.77
C ALA A 162 -4.39 -14.76 3.31
N GLU A 163 -4.15 -15.95 3.86
CA GLU A 163 -4.05 -16.13 5.30
C GLU A 163 -2.94 -15.25 5.89
N ASP A 164 -3.21 -14.61 7.02
CA ASP A 164 -2.26 -13.74 7.71
C ASP A 164 -1.78 -12.53 6.91
N TYR A 165 -2.56 -12.07 5.95
CA TYR A 165 -2.17 -10.98 5.06
C TYR A 165 -1.73 -9.72 5.85
N GLY A 166 -2.57 -9.25 6.75
CA GLY A 166 -2.25 -8.07 7.57
C GLY A 166 -1.07 -8.32 8.52
N TYR A 167 -0.95 -9.52 9.04
CA TYR A 167 0.15 -9.88 9.92
C TYR A 167 1.50 -9.90 9.20
N LYS A 168 1.51 -10.21 7.90
CA LYS A 168 2.74 -10.08 7.09
C LYS A 168 3.20 -8.64 7.01
N ILE A 169 2.26 -7.72 6.82
CA ILE A 169 2.54 -6.28 6.80
C ILE A 169 3.06 -5.81 8.17
N LEU A 170 2.38 -6.22 9.25
CA LEU A 170 2.79 -5.86 10.62
C LEU A 170 4.21 -6.34 10.93
N ARG A 171 4.56 -7.54 10.46
CA ARG A 171 5.90 -8.09 10.68
C ARG A 171 6.97 -7.19 10.08
N LEU A 172 6.73 -6.67 8.88
CA LEU A 172 7.66 -5.74 8.23
C LEU A 172 7.70 -4.39 8.92
N ILE A 173 6.56 -3.88 9.39
CA ILE A 173 6.52 -2.63 10.16
C ILE A 173 7.41 -2.72 11.40
N LYS A 174 7.40 -3.86 12.09
CA LYS A 174 8.23 -4.07 13.28
C LYS A 174 9.73 -4.10 12.98
N GLU A 175 10.11 -4.27 11.72
CA GLU A 175 11.51 -4.25 11.31
C GLU A 175 12.07 -2.83 11.10
N LEU A 176 11.22 -1.82 11.09
CA LEU A 176 11.64 -0.43 10.89
C LEU A 176 12.47 0.09 12.06
#